data_c2edca80079cbedae53a489ed6f4a224
#
_entry.id   c2edca80079cbedae53a489ed6f4a224
#
_cell.length_a   1.000
_cell.length_b   1.000
_cell.length_c   1.000
_cell.angle_alpha   90.00
_cell.angle_beta   90.00
_cell.angle_gamma   90.00
#
_symmetry.space_group_name_H-M   'P 1'
#
loop_
_entity.id
_entity.type
_entity.pdbx_description
1 polymer ?
#
loop_
_entity_poly.entity_id
_entity_poly.type
_entity_poly.pdbx_seq_one_letter_code
_entity_poly.pdbx_strand_id
1 'polypeptide(L)'
;DRERENKENMENLTKKMEKLFKDSVRNGEIDKDILKKMSEALDSMKELSEQDLPKVEKKLQDAQSQRNTPEKSKNDLKEAIEEQKKAIEKMKQALKKANEANQSFEAGTFVNRLKRDASEEDGIASSILGIINQVIGCQLQDLDPVEKRAIKEAQNQQQKTAADVRWIQEDLFHYHARAGKEVHKKLVDSMRSSRIDEAMELL
;
A
#
# COMPACT_ATOMS: atom_id res chain seq x y z
N ASP A 1 6.44 3.89 -33.56
CA ASP A 1 5.56 2.88 -32.95
C ASP A 1 5.81 2.74 -31.44
N ARG A 2 7.06 2.46 -30.98
CA ARG A 2 7.36 2.27 -29.55
C ARG A 2 7.06 3.50 -28.66
N GLU A 3 7.36 4.72 -29.12
CA GLU A 3 7.09 5.93 -28.33
C GLU A 3 5.58 6.18 -28.17
N ARG A 4 4.80 5.87 -29.18
CA ARG A 4 3.35 5.95 -29.12
C ARG A 4 2.78 4.91 -28.12
N GLU A 5 3.30 3.70 -28.14
CA GLU A 5 2.94 2.66 -27.20
C GLU A 5 3.32 3.05 -25.76
N ASN A 6 4.52 3.61 -25.55
CA ASN A 6 4.96 4.09 -24.24
C ASN A 6 4.04 5.20 -23.72
N LYS A 7 3.61 6.13 -24.57
CA LYS A 7 2.67 7.20 -24.22
C LYS A 7 1.30 6.62 -23.83
N GLU A 8 0.73 5.73 -24.63
CA GLU A 8 -0.55 5.07 -24.35
C GLU A 8 -0.50 4.28 -23.01
N ASN A 9 0.60 3.56 -22.77
CA ASN A 9 0.82 2.84 -21.52
C ASN A 9 0.91 3.80 -20.32
N MET A 10 1.61 4.93 -20.47
CA MET A 10 1.72 5.93 -19.40
C MET A 10 0.36 6.60 -19.12
N GLU A 11 -0.40 6.95 -20.15
CA GLU A 11 -1.76 7.51 -20.00
C GLU A 11 -2.69 6.53 -19.25
N ASN A 12 -2.64 5.25 -19.61
CA ASN A 12 -3.43 4.21 -18.96
C ASN A 12 -3.03 4.02 -17.48
N LEU A 13 -1.74 4.05 -17.20
CA LEU A 13 -1.22 3.94 -15.85
C LEU A 13 -1.61 5.17 -15.00
N THR A 14 -1.51 6.37 -15.58
CA THR A 14 -1.93 7.63 -14.95
C THR A 14 -3.42 7.60 -14.56
N LYS A 15 -4.29 7.14 -15.48
CA LYS A 15 -5.74 6.99 -15.21
C LYS A 15 -6.01 6.00 -14.08
N LYS A 16 -5.30 4.87 -14.04
CA LYS A 16 -5.42 3.88 -12.95
C LYS A 16 -4.98 4.47 -11.60
N MET A 17 -3.85 5.18 -11.61
CA MET A 17 -3.34 5.85 -10.40
C MET A 17 -4.30 6.96 -9.91
N GLU A 18 -4.89 7.73 -10.83
CA GLU A 18 -5.89 8.75 -10.49
C GLU A 18 -7.14 8.14 -9.84
N LYS A 19 -7.63 7.02 -10.38
CA LYS A 19 -8.75 6.30 -9.77
C LYS A 19 -8.38 5.82 -8.36
N LEU A 20 -7.24 5.18 -8.21
CA LEU A 20 -6.75 4.71 -6.92
C LEU A 20 -6.63 5.87 -5.91
N PHE A 21 -6.07 7.00 -6.32
CA PHE A 21 -5.97 8.19 -5.48
C PHE A 21 -7.35 8.71 -5.04
N LYS A 22 -8.32 8.83 -5.96
CA LYS A 22 -9.68 9.25 -5.63
C LYS A 22 -10.35 8.31 -4.63
N ASP A 23 -10.18 7.01 -4.79
CA ASP A 23 -10.72 6.01 -3.88
C ASP A 23 -10.01 6.10 -2.51
N SER A 24 -8.71 6.33 -2.50
CA SER A 24 -7.91 6.52 -1.28
C SER A 24 -8.31 7.78 -0.49
N VAL A 25 -8.59 8.90 -1.16
CA VAL A 25 -9.06 10.15 -0.52
C VAL A 25 -10.42 9.96 0.17
N ARG A 26 -11.27 9.08 -0.35
CA ARG A 26 -12.58 8.76 0.26
C ARG A 26 -12.45 7.87 1.50
N ASN A 27 -11.35 7.19 1.66
CA ASN A 27 -11.09 6.36 2.82
C ASN A 27 -10.44 7.19 3.93
N GLY A 28 -11.23 7.55 4.95
CA GLY A 28 -10.78 8.37 6.09
C GLY A 28 -9.70 7.72 6.96
N GLU A 29 -9.40 6.44 6.77
CA GLU A 29 -8.34 5.72 7.49
C GLU A 29 -6.95 5.94 6.88
N ILE A 30 -6.87 6.49 5.66
CA ILE A 30 -5.58 6.70 4.98
C ILE A 30 -4.96 8.02 5.46
N ASP A 31 -3.72 7.91 5.93
CA ASP A 31 -2.95 9.04 6.43
C ASP A 31 -2.74 10.11 5.36
N LYS A 32 -2.80 11.40 5.77
CA LYS A 32 -2.61 12.56 4.88
C LYS A 32 -1.24 12.58 4.20
N ASP A 33 -0.19 12.10 4.88
CA ASP A 33 1.16 12.03 4.30
C ASP A 33 1.24 10.98 3.19
N ILE A 34 0.48 9.89 3.32
CA ILE A 34 0.35 8.89 2.26
C ILE A 34 -0.36 9.49 1.05
N LEU A 35 -1.50 10.17 1.27
CA LEU A 35 -2.25 10.85 0.21
C LEU A 35 -1.39 11.90 -0.51
N LYS A 36 -0.58 12.65 0.23
CA LYS A 36 0.36 13.62 -0.34
C LYS A 36 1.37 12.95 -1.27
N LYS A 37 2.01 11.86 -0.83
CA LYS A 37 2.96 11.10 -1.66
C LYS A 37 2.30 10.52 -2.91
N MET A 38 1.08 10.02 -2.80
CA MET A 38 0.30 9.54 -3.95
C MET A 38 -0.01 10.67 -4.94
N SER A 39 -0.38 11.86 -4.45
CA SER A 39 -0.61 13.05 -5.29
C SER A 39 0.66 13.45 -6.03
N GLU A 40 1.80 13.56 -5.33
CA GLU A 40 3.08 13.92 -5.96
C GLU A 40 3.53 12.92 -7.04
N ALA A 41 3.28 11.64 -6.83
CA ALA A 41 3.52 10.61 -7.84
C ALA A 41 2.59 10.77 -9.04
N LEU A 42 1.30 10.99 -8.81
CA LEU A 42 0.29 11.21 -9.85
C LEU A 42 0.59 12.45 -10.69
N ASP A 43 0.96 13.57 -10.06
CA ASP A 43 1.32 14.81 -10.76
C ASP A 43 2.53 14.60 -11.67
N SER A 44 3.55 13.88 -11.18
CA SER A 44 4.73 13.53 -12.00
C SER A 44 4.36 12.63 -13.20
N MET A 45 3.43 11.71 -13.03
CA MET A 45 2.95 10.84 -14.13
C MET A 45 2.11 11.63 -15.14
N LYS A 46 1.28 12.59 -14.70
CA LYS A 46 0.52 13.49 -15.58
C LYS A 46 1.43 14.37 -16.41
N GLU A 47 2.45 14.99 -15.78
CA GLU A 47 3.41 15.80 -16.52
C GLU A 47 4.12 14.99 -17.62
N LEU A 48 4.52 13.75 -17.32
CA LEU A 48 5.11 12.85 -18.31
C LEU A 48 4.17 12.55 -19.48
N SER A 49 2.94 12.14 -19.17
CA SER A 49 1.97 11.70 -20.19
C SER A 49 1.43 12.84 -21.06
N GLU A 50 1.20 14.02 -20.47
CA GLU A 50 0.56 15.15 -21.11
C GLU A 50 1.53 16.13 -21.76
N GLN A 51 2.79 16.20 -21.30
CA GLN A 51 3.76 17.18 -21.77
C GLN A 51 5.03 16.57 -22.35
N ASP A 52 5.72 15.70 -21.62
CA ASP A 52 7.06 15.27 -22.04
C ASP A 52 7.04 14.25 -23.18
N LEU A 53 6.23 13.19 -23.07
CA LEU A 53 6.11 12.19 -24.13
C LEU A 53 5.55 12.76 -25.44
N PRO A 54 4.52 13.63 -25.45
CA PRO A 54 4.09 14.30 -26.67
C PRO A 54 5.18 15.18 -27.33
N LYS A 55 6.05 15.82 -26.53
CA LYS A 55 7.20 16.59 -27.07
C LYS A 55 8.18 15.68 -27.80
N VAL A 56 8.52 14.53 -27.18
CA VAL A 56 9.39 13.53 -27.82
C VAL A 56 8.79 13.03 -29.11
N GLU A 57 7.51 12.66 -29.09
CA GLU A 57 6.78 12.17 -30.28
C GLU A 57 6.83 13.21 -31.41
N LYS A 58 6.51 14.48 -31.10
CA LYS A 58 6.56 15.57 -32.07
C LYS A 58 7.94 15.75 -32.69
N LYS A 59 9.00 15.79 -31.87
CA LYS A 59 10.37 15.93 -32.36
C LYS A 59 10.81 14.78 -33.27
N LEU A 60 10.41 13.56 -32.96
CA LEU A 60 10.65 12.41 -33.84
C LEU A 60 9.89 12.50 -35.15
N GLN A 61 8.63 12.98 -35.15
CA GLN A 61 7.84 13.23 -36.37
C GLN A 61 8.46 14.33 -37.22
N ASP A 62 8.90 15.45 -36.62
CA ASP A 62 9.58 16.53 -37.29
C ASP A 62 10.85 16.06 -37.99
N ALA A 63 11.70 15.27 -37.27
CA ALA A 63 12.89 14.66 -37.84
C ALA A 63 12.59 13.71 -39.01
N GLN A 64 11.48 12.96 -38.94
CA GLN A 64 11.06 12.03 -39.98
C GLN A 64 10.53 12.77 -41.24
N SER A 65 9.82 13.88 -41.04
CA SER A 65 9.24 14.66 -42.15
C SER A 65 10.28 15.43 -42.96
N GLN A 66 11.43 15.74 -42.38
CA GLN A 66 12.52 16.53 -42.98
C GLN A 66 13.60 15.70 -43.67
N ARG A 67 13.28 14.48 -44.15
CA ARG A 67 14.23 13.56 -44.83
C ARG A 67 15.01 14.18 -45.98
N ASN A 68 14.46 15.23 -46.63
CA ASN A 68 15.07 15.91 -47.78
C ASN A 68 16.10 17.00 -47.38
N THR A 69 16.27 17.29 -46.09
CA THR A 69 17.25 18.25 -45.56
C THR A 69 18.11 17.59 -44.50
N PRO A 70 19.22 16.87 -44.84
CA PRO A 70 19.97 16.00 -43.94
C PRO A 70 20.50 16.69 -42.70
N GLU A 71 20.92 17.93 -42.78
CA GLU A 71 21.44 18.67 -41.63
C GLU A 71 20.33 19.02 -40.62
N LYS A 72 19.14 19.44 -41.09
CA LYS A 72 18.02 19.73 -40.21
C LYS A 72 17.49 18.46 -39.56
N SER A 73 17.33 17.38 -40.34
CA SER A 73 16.93 16.07 -39.80
C SER A 73 17.91 15.58 -38.72
N LYS A 74 19.21 15.78 -38.90
CA LYS A 74 20.23 15.41 -37.92
C LYS A 74 20.13 16.23 -36.62
N ASN A 75 19.82 17.52 -36.73
CA ASN A 75 19.62 18.37 -35.54
C ASN A 75 18.33 18.01 -34.81
N ASP A 76 17.22 17.79 -35.53
CA ASP A 76 15.94 17.40 -34.93
C ASP A 76 16.04 16.02 -34.25
N LEU A 77 16.80 15.07 -34.80
CA LEU A 77 17.12 13.79 -34.16
C LEU A 77 17.94 13.97 -32.88
N LYS A 78 18.94 14.88 -32.87
CA LYS A 78 19.69 15.16 -31.65
C LYS A 78 18.80 15.76 -30.56
N GLU A 79 17.94 16.71 -30.92
CA GLU A 79 16.98 17.30 -29.97
C GLU A 79 15.97 16.24 -29.48
N ALA A 80 15.47 15.37 -30.36
CA ALA A 80 14.61 14.25 -29.96
C ALA A 80 15.28 13.30 -28.94
N ILE A 81 16.58 12.98 -29.16
CA ILE A 81 17.38 12.17 -28.24
C ILE A 81 17.52 12.86 -26.87
N GLU A 82 17.77 14.16 -26.84
CA GLU A 82 17.88 14.92 -25.58
C GLU A 82 16.56 14.97 -24.83
N GLU A 83 15.44 15.22 -25.53
CA GLU A 83 14.12 15.18 -24.90
C GLU A 83 13.76 13.76 -24.40
N GLN A 84 14.14 12.72 -25.14
CA GLN A 84 13.97 11.32 -24.73
C GLN A 84 14.75 11.00 -23.46
N LYS A 85 16.01 11.46 -23.34
CA LYS A 85 16.81 11.30 -22.12
C LYS A 85 16.17 12.00 -20.92
N LYS A 86 15.66 13.22 -21.10
CA LYS A 86 14.94 13.95 -20.06
C LYS A 86 13.67 13.22 -19.64
N ALA A 87 12.88 12.71 -20.59
CA ALA A 87 11.70 11.92 -20.31
C ALA A 87 12.03 10.63 -19.52
N ILE A 88 13.09 9.91 -19.89
CA ILE A 88 13.57 8.73 -19.15
C ILE A 88 13.95 9.08 -17.71
N GLU A 89 14.66 10.17 -17.49
CA GLU A 89 15.03 10.59 -16.14
C GLU A 89 13.81 10.95 -15.30
N LYS A 90 12.86 11.68 -15.86
CA LYS A 90 11.57 11.96 -15.19
C LYS A 90 10.76 10.69 -14.91
N MET A 91 10.76 9.71 -15.83
CA MET A 91 10.14 8.41 -15.60
C MET A 91 10.74 7.68 -14.40
N LYS A 92 12.07 7.68 -14.26
CA LYS A 92 12.74 7.09 -13.09
C LYS A 92 12.34 7.79 -11.79
N GLN A 93 12.25 9.12 -11.81
CA GLN A 93 11.82 9.90 -10.65
C GLN A 93 10.35 9.63 -10.30
N ALA A 94 9.46 9.57 -11.30
CA ALA A 94 8.06 9.22 -11.10
C ALA A 94 7.89 7.80 -10.53
N LEU A 95 8.66 6.83 -11.07
CA LEU A 95 8.68 5.46 -10.55
C LEU A 95 9.14 5.40 -9.10
N LYS A 96 10.19 6.15 -8.76
CA LYS A 96 10.68 6.25 -7.36
C LYS A 96 9.59 6.78 -6.44
N LYS A 97 8.94 7.90 -6.80
CA LYS A 97 7.83 8.48 -6.03
C LYS A 97 6.64 7.52 -5.90
N ALA A 98 6.26 6.84 -6.98
CA ALA A 98 5.19 5.86 -6.96
C ALA A 98 5.51 4.68 -6.02
N ASN A 99 6.73 4.17 -6.05
CA ASN A 99 7.18 3.12 -5.15
C ASN A 99 7.18 3.58 -3.68
N GLU A 100 7.63 4.80 -3.39
CA GLU A 100 7.60 5.37 -2.03
C GLU A 100 6.16 5.57 -1.53
N ALA A 101 5.25 6.02 -2.40
CA ALA A 101 3.83 6.14 -2.09
C ALA A 101 3.21 4.77 -1.78
N ASN A 102 3.46 3.77 -2.64
CA ASN A 102 2.96 2.41 -2.44
C ASN A 102 3.46 1.79 -1.14
N GLN A 103 4.77 1.90 -0.84
CA GLN A 103 5.34 1.41 0.39
C GLN A 103 4.73 2.07 1.63
N SER A 104 4.46 3.38 1.55
CA SER A 104 3.82 4.11 2.66
C SER A 104 2.36 3.68 2.84
N PHE A 105 1.64 3.44 1.74
CA PHE A 105 0.27 2.94 1.77
C PHE A 105 0.19 1.54 2.40
N GLU A 106 1.03 0.60 1.98
CA GLU A 106 1.09 -0.74 2.56
C GLU A 106 1.40 -0.68 4.06
N ALA A 107 2.39 0.11 4.48
CA ALA A 107 2.74 0.28 5.89
C ALA A 107 1.57 0.86 6.71
N GLY A 108 0.87 1.87 6.18
CA GLY A 108 -0.31 2.47 6.81
C GLY A 108 -1.45 1.46 7.00
N THR A 109 -1.65 0.59 6.03
CA THR A 109 -2.66 -0.48 6.11
C THR A 109 -2.37 -1.43 7.28
N PHE A 110 -1.11 -1.85 7.47
CA PHE A 110 -0.73 -2.69 8.61
C PHE A 110 -0.99 -2.00 9.96
N VAL A 111 -0.61 -0.72 10.06
CA VAL A 111 -0.84 0.06 11.29
C VAL A 111 -2.33 0.15 11.61
N ASN A 112 -3.18 0.40 10.63
CA ASN A 112 -4.63 0.51 10.85
C ASN A 112 -5.25 -0.84 11.23
N ARG A 113 -4.83 -1.94 10.61
CA ARG A 113 -5.27 -3.28 11.00
C ARG A 113 -4.87 -3.60 12.44
N LEU A 114 -3.61 -3.36 12.81
CA LEU A 114 -3.14 -3.58 14.19
C LEU A 114 -3.89 -2.73 15.21
N LYS A 115 -4.20 -1.46 14.89
CA LYS A 115 -5.02 -0.60 15.78
C LYS A 115 -6.42 -1.16 15.96
N ARG A 116 -7.05 -1.65 14.89
CA ARG A 116 -8.36 -2.29 14.98
C ARG A 116 -8.31 -3.52 15.85
N ASP A 117 -7.35 -4.42 15.63
CA ASP A 117 -7.20 -5.65 16.39
C ASP A 117 -6.94 -5.36 17.88
N ALA A 118 -6.11 -4.35 18.21
CA ALA A 118 -5.92 -3.91 19.59
C ALA A 118 -7.23 -3.40 20.22
N SER A 119 -8.05 -2.65 19.47
CA SER A 119 -9.37 -2.19 19.97
C SER A 119 -10.35 -3.34 20.16
N GLU A 120 -10.31 -4.36 19.31
CA GLU A 120 -11.10 -5.59 19.47
C GLU A 120 -10.67 -6.36 20.71
N GLU A 121 -9.35 -6.49 20.97
CA GLU A 121 -8.82 -7.10 22.21
C GLU A 121 -9.27 -6.37 23.47
N ASP A 122 -9.24 -5.03 23.48
CA ASP A 122 -9.75 -4.22 24.60
C ASP A 122 -11.25 -4.48 24.83
N GLY A 123 -12.02 -4.65 23.76
CA GLY A 123 -13.44 -5.00 23.82
C GLY A 123 -13.68 -6.38 24.42
N ILE A 124 -12.90 -7.39 24.00
CA ILE A 124 -12.95 -8.77 24.52
C ILE A 124 -12.59 -8.76 26.02
N ALA A 125 -11.49 -8.11 26.39
CA ALA A 125 -11.05 -7.99 27.78
C ALA A 125 -12.12 -7.33 28.66
N SER A 126 -12.75 -6.26 28.18
CA SER A 126 -13.84 -5.58 28.89
C SER A 126 -15.06 -6.48 29.07
N SER A 127 -15.40 -7.26 28.06
CA SER A 127 -16.52 -8.22 28.12
C SER A 127 -16.27 -9.33 29.15
N ILE A 128 -15.04 -9.87 29.18
CA ILE A 128 -14.63 -10.89 30.17
C ILE A 128 -14.64 -10.31 31.59
N LEU A 129 -14.06 -9.10 31.77
CA LEU A 129 -14.04 -8.43 33.07
C LEU A 129 -15.47 -8.17 33.61
N GLY A 130 -16.45 -7.94 32.72
CA GLY A 130 -17.85 -7.74 33.10
C GLY A 130 -18.50 -8.98 33.73
N ILE A 131 -18.02 -10.18 33.41
CA ILE A 131 -18.59 -11.44 33.90
C ILE A 131 -17.67 -12.21 34.85
N ILE A 132 -16.40 -11.80 35.01
CA ILE A 132 -15.37 -12.57 35.70
C ILE A 132 -15.76 -12.93 37.15
N ASN A 133 -16.38 -11.98 37.86
CA ASN A 133 -16.81 -12.19 39.25
C ASN A 133 -17.94 -13.21 39.40
N GLN A 134 -18.68 -13.48 38.32
CA GLN A 134 -19.80 -14.44 38.28
C GLN A 134 -19.30 -15.83 37.92
N VAL A 135 -18.26 -15.91 37.07
CA VAL A 135 -17.79 -17.19 36.50
C VAL A 135 -16.55 -17.75 37.17
N ILE A 136 -15.79 -16.92 37.92
CA ILE A 136 -14.55 -17.35 38.54
C ILE A 136 -14.81 -18.45 39.60
N GLY A 137 -14.12 -19.57 39.43
CA GLY A 137 -14.28 -20.73 40.31
C GLY A 137 -15.48 -21.62 39.98
N CYS A 138 -16.31 -21.27 39.00
CA CYS A 138 -17.42 -22.12 38.55
C CYS A 138 -16.94 -23.10 37.45
N GLN A 139 -17.49 -24.30 37.45
CA GLN A 139 -17.31 -25.19 36.29
C GLN A 139 -18.20 -24.73 35.13
N LEU A 140 -17.79 -24.96 33.90
CA LEU A 140 -18.52 -24.52 32.70
C LEU A 140 -20.00 -25.06 32.68
N GLN A 141 -20.22 -26.26 33.23
CA GLN A 141 -21.56 -26.85 33.33
C GLN A 141 -22.49 -26.11 34.29
N ASP A 142 -21.94 -25.44 35.31
CA ASP A 142 -22.69 -24.76 36.37
C ASP A 142 -23.05 -23.31 36.02
N LEU A 143 -22.50 -22.77 34.94
CA LEU A 143 -22.79 -21.42 34.45
C LEU A 143 -24.18 -21.34 33.84
N ASP A 144 -24.80 -20.20 33.93
CA ASP A 144 -26.10 -19.99 33.28
C ASP A 144 -25.95 -19.87 31.73
N PRO A 145 -27.06 -19.99 30.98
CA PRO A 145 -26.98 -19.92 29.51
C PRO A 145 -26.46 -18.59 28.96
N VAL A 146 -26.63 -17.47 29.68
CA VAL A 146 -26.16 -16.14 29.27
C VAL A 146 -24.65 -16.06 29.43
N GLU A 147 -24.14 -16.48 30.57
CA GLU A 147 -22.71 -16.53 30.87
C GLU A 147 -21.95 -17.46 29.91
N LYS A 148 -22.48 -18.67 29.65
CA LYS A 148 -21.96 -19.60 28.65
C LYS A 148 -21.86 -18.97 27.26
N ARG A 149 -22.91 -18.23 26.87
CA ARG A 149 -22.91 -17.53 25.56
C ARG A 149 -21.87 -16.43 25.51
N ALA A 150 -21.76 -15.62 26.56
CA ALA A 150 -20.80 -14.52 26.63
C ALA A 150 -19.35 -15.02 26.54
N ILE A 151 -19.01 -16.10 27.28
CA ILE A 151 -17.68 -16.73 27.21
C ILE A 151 -17.41 -17.27 25.80
N LYS A 152 -18.38 -17.98 25.21
CA LYS A 152 -18.22 -18.53 23.87
C LYS A 152 -18.06 -17.44 22.80
N GLU A 153 -18.76 -16.32 22.97
CA GLU A 153 -18.63 -15.18 22.06
C GLU A 153 -17.27 -14.50 22.19
N ALA A 154 -16.79 -14.28 23.40
CA ALA A 154 -15.45 -13.78 23.66
C ALA A 154 -14.36 -14.71 23.06
N GLN A 155 -14.51 -16.03 23.24
CA GLN A 155 -13.61 -17.03 22.65
C GLN A 155 -13.61 -16.95 21.11
N ASN A 156 -14.78 -16.84 20.48
CA ASN A 156 -14.89 -16.74 19.03
C ASN A 156 -14.28 -15.44 18.51
N GLN A 157 -14.48 -14.32 19.21
CA GLN A 157 -13.87 -13.04 18.87
C GLN A 157 -12.35 -13.13 18.98
N GLN A 158 -11.84 -13.67 20.08
CA GLN A 158 -10.40 -13.88 20.28
C GLN A 158 -9.78 -14.71 19.16
N GLN A 159 -10.42 -15.79 18.74
CA GLN A 159 -9.93 -16.61 17.63
C GLN A 159 -9.86 -15.83 16.31
N LYS A 160 -10.83 -14.94 16.04
CA LYS A 160 -10.82 -14.09 14.85
C LYS A 160 -9.70 -13.06 14.88
N THR A 161 -9.58 -12.32 16.00
CA THR A 161 -8.50 -11.32 16.15
C THR A 161 -7.14 -11.98 16.04
N ALA A 162 -6.96 -13.12 16.67
CA ALA A 162 -5.74 -13.89 16.57
C ALA A 162 -5.42 -14.35 15.14
N ALA A 163 -6.42 -14.78 14.37
CA ALA A 163 -6.23 -15.12 12.97
C ALA A 163 -5.83 -13.90 12.14
N ASP A 164 -6.43 -12.72 12.37
CA ASP A 164 -6.07 -11.49 11.63
C ASP A 164 -4.63 -11.06 11.96
N VAL A 165 -4.21 -11.12 13.22
CA VAL A 165 -2.82 -10.84 13.63
C VAL A 165 -1.82 -11.78 12.92
N ARG A 166 -2.14 -13.08 12.77
CA ARG A 166 -1.30 -14.02 12.00
C ARG A 166 -1.19 -13.60 10.53
N TRP A 167 -2.30 -13.23 9.89
CA TRP A 167 -2.30 -12.74 8.52
C TRP A 167 -1.48 -11.45 8.38
N ILE A 168 -1.59 -10.52 9.32
CA ILE A 168 -0.77 -9.31 9.35
C ILE A 168 0.71 -9.67 9.46
N GLN A 169 1.07 -10.63 10.29
CA GLN A 169 2.45 -11.09 10.46
C GLN A 169 3.02 -11.67 9.15
N GLU A 170 2.25 -12.49 8.43
CA GLU A 170 2.66 -13.02 7.13
C GLU A 170 2.80 -11.92 6.08
N ASP A 171 1.83 -11.02 5.98
CA ASP A 171 1.84 -9.89 5.05
C ASP A 171 3.04 -8.96 5.32
N LEU A 172 3.35 -8.68 6.60
CA LEU A 172 4.53 -7.89 6.99
C LEU A 172 5.84 -8.59 6.63
N PHE A 173 5.91 -9.91 6.77
CA PHE A 173 7.08 -10.67 6.33
C PHE A 173 7.29 -10.55 4.82
N HIS A 174 6.24 -10.71 4.03
CA HIS A 174 6.31 -10.53 2.57
C HIS A 174 6.63 -9.09 2.18
N TYR A 175 6.06 -8.12 2.87
CA TYR A 175 6.38 -6.70 2.66
C TYR A 175 7.84 -6.40 2.97
N HIS A 176 8.38 -6.92 4.07
CA HIS A 176 9.79 -6.79 4.42
C HIS A 176 10.70 -7.40 3.35
N ALA A 177 10.39 -8.61 2.89
CA ALA A 177 11.17 -9.29 1.83
C ALA A 177 11.22 -8.48 0.53
N ARG A 178 10.13 -7.78 0.16
CA ARG A 178 10.07 -6.92 -1.03
C ARG A 178 10.75 -5.56 -0.83
N ALA A 179 10.51 -4.94 0.31
CA ALA A 179 10.95 -3.57 0.58
C ALA A 179 12.40 -3.47 1.06
N GLY A 180 13.01 -4.56 1.52
CA GLY A 180 14.40 -4.62 1.99
C GLY A 180 14.72 -3.69 3.16
N LYS A 181 13.72 -3.32 3.97
CA LYS A 181 13.86 -2.33 5.04
C LYS A 181 14.04 -2.98 6.42
N GLU A 182 15.14 -2.68 7.09
CA GLU A 182 15.44 -3.17 8.44
C GLU A 182 14.39 -2.81 9.52
N VAL A 183 13.68 -1.67 9.34
CA VAL A 183 12.64 -1.23 10.28
C VAL A 183 11.49 -2.26 10.33
N HIS A 184 11.10 -2.78 9.18
CA HIS A 184 10.05 -3.79 9.09
C HIS A 184 10.49 -5.15 9.63
N LYS A 185 11.79 -5.48 9.48
CA LYS A 185 12.37 -6.67 10.10
C LYS A 185 12.21 -6.63 11.63
N LYS A 186 12.60 -5.53 12.26
CA LYS A 186 12.44 -5.35 13.72
C LYS A 186 10.99 -5.49 14.17
N LEU A 187 10.03 -4.96 13.39
CA LEU A 187 8.62 -5.09 13.71
C LEU A 187 8.15 -6.56 13.61
N VAL A 188 8.51 -7.25 12.53
CA VAL A 188 8.18 -8.67 12.34
C VAL A 188 8.82 -9.53 13.42
N ASP A 189 10.09 -9.28 13.76
CA ASP A 189 10.80 -10.00 14.83
C ASP A 189 10.15 -9.73 16.20
N SER A 190 9.70 -8.49 16.46
CA SER A 190 8.97 -8.14 17.68
C SER A 190 7.61 -8.85 17.77
N MET A 191 6.87 -8.93 16.69
CA MET A 191 5.59 -9.67 16.65
C MET A 191 5.78 -11.16 16.92
N ARG A 192 6.83 -11.77 16.37
CA ARG A 192 7.18 -13.18 16.62
C ARG A 192 7.62 -13.42 18.05
N SER A 193 8.38 -12.48 18.64
CA SER A 193 8.88 -12.59 20.02
C SER A 193 7.82 -12.29 21.08
N SER A 194 6.71 -11.67 20.73
CA SER A 194 5.63 -11.32 21.65
C SER A 194 4.76 -12.51 22.10
N ARG A 195 5.10 -13.74 21.67
CA ARG A 195 4.42 -14.98 22.05
C ARG A 195 2.91 -14.96 21.83
N ILE A 196 2.49 -14.25 20.77
CA ILE A 196 1.05 -14.18 20.41
C ILE A 196 0.48 -15.59 20.22
N ASP A 197 1.27 -16.50 19.65
CA ASP A 197 0.87 -17.88 19.42
C ASP A 197 0.67 -18.65 20.76
N GLU A 198 1.53 -18.43 21.77
CA GLU A 198 1.38 -19.07 23.09
C GLU A 198 0.17 -18.50 23.86
N ALA A 199 -0.10 -17.19 23.77
CA ALA A 199 -1.28 -16.59 24.38
C ALA A 199 -2.59 -17.17 23.79
N MET A 200 -2.56 -17.59 22.52
CA MET A 200 -3.70 -18.18 21.82
C MET A 200 -3.94 -19.67 22.19
N GLU A 201 -2.88 -20.40 22.56
CA GLU A 201 -3.02 -21.80 23.03
C GLU A 201 -3.57 -21.89 24.46
N LEU A 202 -3.48 -20.80 25.22
CA LEU A 202 -3.97 -20.73 26.61
C LEU A 202 -5.43 -20.29 26.73
N LEU A 203 -6.07 -19.87 25.64
CA LEU A 203 -7.48 -19.49 25.54
C LEU A 203 -8.32 -20.61 24.91
#